data_06697e1c033695d85895fd44d24aaac0
#
_entry.id   06697e1c033695d85895fd44d24aaac0
#
_cell.length_a   1.000
_cell.length_b   1.000
_cell.length_c   1.000
_cell.angle_alpha   90.00
_cell.angle_beta   90.00
_cell.angle_gamma   90.00
#
_symmetry.space_group_name_H-M   'P 1'
#
loop_
_entity.id
_entity.type
_entity.pdbx_description
1 polymer ?
#
loop_
_entity_poly.entity_id
_entity_poly.type
_entity_poly.pdbx_seq_one_letter_code
_entity_poly.pdbx_strand_id
1 'polypeptide(L)'
;MDAAQKNIKLINERLDEGLTLLRKYYEVEEQAVDDVLANPVIGGRPHHARRFDIKGVGNLLAMTVTEAEENQLSSFVIMPYFKNLPLFSTDFVYSGARRFFLLEIYDLSVRHDGIFEAGIESFRAFGTEIADMPDFPTRPAWYDGIRPVCHAKAPDESRDELAIKRFLEFLQLFIDMEQASPLLGADDLQAKWQKNKEYADRLIDEGGVSTDLFTAALGAENTRRFFHEVFFGADCYKPLKSAKLPDLSGIDRFLDYADTEGVTNREKIAANQHIIRRLPTTDKSKSYENSENTAVEGAYPAGVVLEDGKLIGFGIHIFNEDIYPLQSFEIYLRNCGLCGPLDLSGQKDLLFVDIYHNSIDAIDVSGCRSLRILGIQDNDIGALEVTDLTACQGIDAGGNRLSSLDVSRNGELVELYINDNEFTEIDLSSCPKLKYFYCHNNGITELDTTANPLLRHLNATGNPMRSIKSLAPQREEQLPLRLTAEGEGCVGLKFNPVYNAQWKETGEWQQSYYAYPAEGHVFEGWYDESGAKLSGEAEWFDEYGASRVLTARFQPEQE
;
A
#
# COMPACT_ATOMS: atom_id res chain seq x y z
N MET A 1 -46.61 18.94 -4.64
CA MET A 1 -45.54 18.50 -5.54
C MET A 1 -46.24 17.98 -6.77
N ASP A 2 -45.94 18.51 -7.93
CA ASP A 2 -46.49 17.99 -9.18
C ASP A 2 -45.84 16.65 -9.55
N ALA A 3 -46.35 15.96 -10.58
CA ALA A 3 -45.86 14.64 -10.96
C ALA A 3 -44.39 14.65 -11.39
N ALA A 4 -43.93 15.72 -12.06
CA ALA A 4 -42.55 15.86 -12.52
C ALA A 4 -41.60 16.05 -11.32
N GLN A 5 -41.94 16.88 -10.35
CA GLN A 5 -41.18 17.04 -9.11
C GLN A 5 -41.12 15.77 -8.28
N LYS A 6 -42.20 14.97 -8.24
CA LYS A 6 -42.23 13.67 -7.59
C LYS A 6 -41.26 12.70 -8.28
N ASN A 7 -41.28 12.66 -9.59
CA ASN A 7 -40.45 11.74 -10.39
C ASN A 7 -38.94 12.05 -10.23
N ILE A 8 -38.55 13.33 -10.29
CA ILE A 8 -37.13 13.70 -10.11
C ILE A 8 -36.64 13.38 -8.69
N LYS A 9 -37.50 13.57 -7.69
CA LYS A 9 -37.17 13.22 -6.30
C LYS A 9 -36.89 11.71 -6.17
N LEU A 10 -37.80 10.86 -6.67
CA LEU A 10 -37.66 9.40 -6.60
C LEU A 10 -36.40 8.89 -7.34
N ILE A 11 -36.08 9.49 -8.48
CA ILE A 11 -34.88 9.15 -9.24
C ILE A 11 -33.60 9.49 -8.48
N ASN A 12 -33.54 10.67 -7.86
CA ASN A 12 -32.38 11.07 -7.06
C ASN A 12 -32.26 10.21 -5.80
N GLU A 13 -33.38 9.95 -5.09
CA GLU A 13 -33.38 9.04 -3.93
C GLU A 13 -32.82 7.66 -4.30
N ARG A 14 -33.18 7.09 -5.44
CA ARG A 14 -32.66 5.81 -5.92
C ARG A 14 -31.14 5.84 -6.09
N LEU A 15 -30.60 6.87 -6.74
CA LEU A 15 -29.16 7.00 -6.93
C LEU A 15 -28.41 7.15 -5.59
N ASP A 16 -28.96 7.98 -4.70
CA ASP A 16 -28.37 8.23 -3.37
C ASP A 16 -28.40 6.96 -2.49
N GLU A 17 -29.49 6.18 -2.56
CA GLU A 17 -29.56 4.89 -1.85
C GLU A 17 -28.58 3.86 -2.42
N GLY A 18 -28.43 3.80 -3.76
CA GLY A 18 -27.42 2.96 -4.41
C GLY A 18 -26.00 3.33 -3.99
N LEU A 19 -25.65 4.62 -3.99
CA LEU A 19 -24.37 5.13 -3.51
C LEU A 19 -24.18 4.82 -2.02
N THR A 20 -25.22 4.98 -1.21
CA THR A 20 -25.19 4.68 0.22
C THR A 20 -24.95 3.20 0.47
N LEU A 21 -25.56 2.32 -0.32
CA LEU A 21 -25.31 0.88 -0.24
C LEU A 21 -23.86 0.55 -0.58
N LEU A 22 -23.32 1.08 -1.69
CA LEU A 22 -21.93 0.85 -2.09
C LEU A 22 -20.93 1.34 -1.02
N ARG A 23 -21.18 2.51 -0.42
CA ARG A 23 -20.31 3.08 0.62
C ARG A 23 -20.26 2.29 1.93
N LYS A 24 -21.12 1.30 2.11
CA LYS A 24 -21.02 0.36 3.25
C LYS A 24 -19.89 -0.67 3.04
N TYR A 25 -19.52 -0.93 1.79
CA TYR A 25 -18.59 -1.98 1.40
C TYR A 25 -17.31 -1.44 0.79
N TYR A 26 -17.36 -0.23 0.17
CA TYR A 26 -16.28 0.34 -0.62
C TYR A 26 -16.04 1.80 -0.28
N GLU A 27 -14.82 2.24 -0.51
CA GLU A 27 -14.51 3.65 -0.70
C GLU A 27 -15.02 4.07 -2.09
N VAL A 28 -15.88 5.09 -2.14
CA VAL A 28 -16.53 5.57 -3.36
C VAL A 28 -16.28 7.06 -3.48
N GLU A 29 -15.38 7.44 -4.38
CA GLU A 29 -14.94 8.82 -4.59
C GLU A 29 -15.55 9.41 -5.84
N GLU A 30 -16.14 10.61 -5.71
CA GLU A 30 -16.65 11.35 -6.86
C GLU A 30 -15.51 12.03 -7.59
N GLN A 31 -15.42 11.80 -8.89
CA GLN A 31 -14.37 12.31 -9.76
C GLN A 31 -14.83 13.56 -10.49
N ALA A 32 -13.91 14.50 -10.69
CA ALA A 32 -14.19 15.69 -11.48
C ALA A 32 -14.41 15.29 -12.96
N VAL A 33 -15.47 15.82 -13.56
CA VAL A 33 -15.83 15.62 -14.97
C VAL A 33 -15.81 16.98 -15.66
N ASP A 34 -15.28 17.04 -16.89
CA ASP A 34 -15.34 18.24 -17.75
C ASP A 34 -16.79 18.71 -17.90
N ASP A 35 -17.07 20.00 -17.73
CA ASP A 35 -18.43 20.58 -17.74
C ASP A 35 -19.25 20.20 -18.98
N VAL A 36 -18.61 20.12 -20.15
CA VAL A 36 -19.26 19.71 -21.40
C VAL A 36 -19.75 18.28 -21.35
N LEU A 37 -19.00 17.41 -20.66
CA LEU A 37 -19.34 16.00 -20.50
C LEU A 37 -20.23 15.77 -19.27
N ALA A 38 -20.08 16.56 -18.22
CA ALA A 38 -20.88 16.45 -17.00
C ALA A 38 -22.33 16.89 -17.22
N ASN A 39 -22.59 17.87 -18.10
CA ASN A 39 -23.90 18.49 -18.27
C ASN A 39 -24.39 18.46 -19.74
N PRO A 40 -24.48 17.27 -20.37
CA PRO A 40 -24.92 17.18 -21.76
C PRO A 40 -26.42 17.45 -21.91
N VAL A 41 -26.82 18.11 -23.02
CA VAL A 41 -28.23 18.28 -23.39
C VAL A 41 -28.61 17.21 -24.42
N ILE A 42 -29.19 16.11 -23.98
CA ILE A 42 -29.48 14.92 -24.81
C ILE A 42 -30.96 14.89 -25.18
N GLY A 43 -31.25 14.89 -26.49
CA GLY A 43 -32.63 14.92 -26.99
C GLY A 43 -33.41 16.16 -26.52
N GLY A 44 -32.72 17.29 -26.36
CA GLY A 44 -33.27 18.56 -25.88
C GLY A 44 -33.46 18.63 -24.36
N ARG A 45 -32.96 17.66 -23.60
CA ARG A 45 -33.07 17.60 -22.13
C ARG A 45 -31.70 17.74 -21.48
N PRO A 46 -31.56 18.61 -20.46
CA PRO A 46 -30.32 18.71 -19.71
C PRO A 46 -30.18 17.48 -18.80
N HIS A 47 -29.00 16.87 -18.84
CA HIS A 47 -28.62 15.76 -17.98
C HIS A 47 -27.47 16.19 -17.08
N HIS A 48 -27.31 15.47 -15.99
CA HIS A 48 -26.13 15.55 -15.13
C HIS A 48 -25.52 14.18 -14.96
N ALA A 49 -24.28 14.03 -15.43
CA ALA A 49 -23.50 12.80 -15.34
C ALA A 49 -22.45 12.96 -14.25
N ARG A 50 -22.51 12.13 -13.24
CA ARG A 50 -21.55 12.05 -12.15
C ARG A 50 -20.76 10.76 -12.30
N ARG A 51 -19.45 10.86 -12.26
CA ARG A 51 -18.54 9.74 -12.30
C ARG A 51 -17.97 9.49 -10.91
N PHE A 52 -17.89 8.22 -10.53
CA PHE A 52 -17.25 7.80 -9.29
C PHE A 52 -16.22 6.71 -9.57
N ASP A 53 -15.16 6.73 -8.78
CA ASP A 53 -14.27 5.60 -8.64
C ASP A 53 -14.70 4.74 -7.44
N ILE A 54 -14.97 3.46 -7.69
CA ILE A 54 -15.18 2.47 -6.63
C ILE A 54 -13.87 1.74 -6.46
N LYS A 55 -13.16 2.04 -5.38
CA LYS A 55 -11.80 1.54 -5.15
C LYS A 55 -11.76 0.01 -5.16
N GLY A 56 -10.87 -0.54 -5.98
CA GLY A 56 -10.73 -1.99 -6.17
C GLY A 56 -11.82 -2.65 -7.04
N VAL A 57 -12.81 -1.89 -7.52
CA VAL A 57 -13.87 -2.39 -8.41
C VAL A 57 -13.78 -1.77 -9.79
N GLY A 58 -13.91 -0.44 -9.90
CA GLY A 58 -13.86 0.27 -11.18
C GLY A 58 -14.77 1.50 -11.24
N ASN A 59 -15.21 1.83 -12.44
CA ASN A 59 -15.99 3.02 -12.73
C ASN A 59 -17.47 2.87 -12.38
N LEU A 60 -18.06 3.92 -11.79
CA LEU A 60 -19.49 4.05 -11.64
C LEU A 60 -19.95 5.35 -12.30
N LEU A 61 -20.92 5.23 -13.19
CA LEU A 61 -21.71 6.35 -13.70
C LEU A 61 -23.04 6.43 -12.94
N ALA A 62 -23.38 7.62 -12.44
CA ALA A 62 -24.72 7.99 -12.00
C ALA A 62 -25.18 9.21 -12.80
N MET A 63 -26.16 9.02 -13.68
CA MET A 63 -26.64 10.08 -14.57
C MET A 63 -28.14 10.29 -14.41
N THR A 64 -28.58 11.54 -14.42
CA THR A 64 -29.99 11.93 -14.33
C THR A 64 -30.34 13.07 -15.29
N VAL A 65 -31.63 13.21 -15.61
CA VAL A 65 -32.19 14.46 -16.17
C VAL A 65 -32.33 15.47 -15.03
N THR A 66 -31.88 16.70 -15.22
CA THR A 66 -31.79 17.72 -14.13
C THR A 66 -33.03 18.59 -13.99
N GLU A 67 -33.82 18.74 -15.05
CA GLU A 67 -35.05 19.53 -15.02
C GLU A 67 -36.28 18.65 -14.73
N ALA A 68 -37.23 19.19 -13.99
CA ALA A 68 -38.49 18.50 -13.67
C ALA A 68 -39.41 18.52 -14.88
N GLU A 69 -39.18 17.61 -15.82
CA GLU A 69 -39.99 17.39 -16.98
C GLU A 69 -40.91 16.17 -16.81
N GLU A 70 -41.84 16.00 -17.75
CA GLU A 70 -42.75 14.83 -17.77
C GLU A 70 -41.96 13.51 -17.86
N ASN A 71 -40.82 13.51 -18.56
CA ASN A 71 -39.96 12.33 -18.73
C ASN A 71 -38.64 12.50 -17.94
N GLN A 72 -38.41 11.60 -17.00
CA GLN A 72 -37.20 11.51 -16.20
C GLN A 72 -36.47 10.22 -16.53
N LEU A 73 -35.14 10.29 -16.62
CA LEU A 73 -34.26 9.14 -16.84
C LEU A 73 -33.17 9.15 -15.77
N SER A 74 -32.83 7.99 -15.26
CA SER A 74 -31.57 7.82 -14.55
C SER A 74 -30.89 6.53 -14.93
N SER A 75 -29.57 6.60 -15.06
CA SER A 75 -28.71 5.45 -15.28
C SER A 75 -27.76 5.28 -14.09
N PHE A 76 -27.57 4.02 -13.69
CA PHE A 76 -26.60 3.65 -12.66
C PHE A 76 -25.82 2.45 -13.20
N VAL A 77 -24.56 2.69 -13.60
CA VAL A 77 -23.76 1.74 -14.36
C VAL A 77 -22.41 1.53 -13.70
N ILE A 78 -22.09 0.28 -13.34
CA ILE A 78 -20.78 -0.09 -12.79
C ILE A 78 -20.01 -0.90 -13.84
N MET A 79 -18.85 -0.38 -14.25
CA MET A 79 -17.89 -1.05 -15.11
C MET A 79 -16.70 -1.52 -14.28
N PRO A 80 -16.61 -2.83 -13.95
CA PRO A 80 -15.50 -3.35 -13.17
C PRO A 80 -14.25 -3.55 -14.03
N TYR A 81 -13.07 -3.24 -13.44
CA TYR A 81 -11.78 -3.37 -14.09
C TYR A 81 -10.83 -4.35 -13.40
N PHE A 82 -10.95 -4.55 -12.10
CA PHE A 82 -9.96 -5.26 -11.30
C PHE A 82 -10.29 -6.71 -10.99
N LYS A 83 -11.55 -7.11 -11.21
CA LYS A 83 -12.04 -8.46 -10.94
C LYS A 83 -12.78 -9.02 -12.16
N ASN A 84 -12.96 -10.34 -12.19
CA ASN A 84 -13.67 -11.04 -13.28
C ASN A 84 -15.18 -10.91 -13.12
N LEU A 85 -15.68 -9.68 -13.20
CA LEU A 85 -17.08 -9.33 -13.00
C LEU A 85 -17.76 -8.90 -14.30
N PRO A 86 -19.08 -9.06 -14.40
CA PRO A 86 -19.86 -8.51 -15.51
C PRO A 86 -20.04 -6.99 -15.36
N LEU A 87 -20.38 -6.31 -16.45
CA LEU A 87 -20.92 -4.96 -16.40
C LEU A 87 -22.32 -5.01 -15.78
N PHE A 88 -22.55 -4.17 -14.79
CA PHE A 88 -23.83 -3.93 -14.14
C PHE A 88 -24.44 -2.64 -14.67
N SER A 89 -25.65 -2.71 -15.21
CA SER A 89 -26.34 -1.56 -15.77
C SER A 89 -27.79 -1.52 -15.33
N THR A 90 -28.26 -0.37 -14.88
CA THR A 90 -29.66 -0.18 -14.53
C THR A 90 -30.17 1.18 -14.98
N ASP A 91 -31.29 1.16 -15.70
CA ASP A 91 -31.96 2.37 -16.15
C ASP A 91 -33.38 2.45 -15.57
N PHE A 92 -33.76 3.65 -15.14
CA PHE A 92 -35.12 3.96 -14.74
C PHE A 92 -35.65 5.12 -15.57
N VAL A 93 -36.80 4.93 -16.14
CA VAL A 93 -37.49 5.94 -16.96
C VAL A 93 -38.88 6.15 -16.42
N TYR A 94 -39.17 7.39 -16.04
CA TYR A 94 -40.48 7.85 -15.63
C TYR A 94 -41.05 8.81 -16.65
N SER A 95 -42.24 8.47 -17.18
CA SER A 95 -42.93 9.28 -18.17
C SER A 95 -44.40 9.49 -17.73
N GLY A 96 -44.66 10.62 -17.12
CA GLY A 96 -45.90 10.86 -16.40
C GLY A 96 -46.14 9.80 -15.32
N ALA A 97 -47.25 9.04 -15.42
CA ALA A 97 -47.53 7.92 -14.56
C ALA A 97 -46.90 6.59 -15.00
N ARG A 98 -46.27 6.55 -16.20
CA ARG A 98 -45.62 5.34 -16.70
C ARG A 98 -44.25 5.17 -16.07
N ARG A 99 -43.92 3.92 -15.75
CA ARG A 99 -42.65 3.51 -15.19
C ARG A 99 -42.03 2.44 -16.06
N PHE A 100 -40.74 2.56 -16.31
CA PHE A 100 -39.96 1.52 -16.95
C PHE A 100 -38.63 1.40 -16.18
N PHE A 101 -38.23 0.17 -15.89
CA PHE A 101 -36.90 -0.07 -15.41
C PHE A 101 -36.26 -1.29 -16.05
N LEU A 102 -34.99 -1.19 -16.29
CA LEU A 102 -34.11 -2.23 -16.80
C LEU A 102 -33.07 -2.57 -15.76
N LEU A 103 -32.90 -3.85 -15.51
CA LEU A 103 -31.82 -4.40 -14.70
C LEU A 103 -31.04 -5.36 -15.59
N GLU A 104 -29.83 -5.01 -15.95
CA GLU A 104 -29.07 -5.67 -16.99
C GLU A 104 -27.67 -6.05 -16.53
N ILE A 105 -27.24 -7.22 -16.95
CA ILE A 105 -25.89 -7.73 -16.76
C ILE A 105 -25.30 -8.06 -18.12
N TYR A 106 -24.11 -7.54 -18.39
CA TYR A 106 -23.38 -7.82 -19.63
C TYR A 106 -22.11 -8.60 -19.32
N ASP A 107 -21.92 -9.70 -20.03
CA ASP A 107 -20.74 -10.56 -19.90
C ASP A 107 -19.53 -9.93 -20.58
N LEU A 108 -18.76 -9.20 -19.78
CA LEU A 108 -17.44 -8.68 -20.14
C LEU A 108 -16.34 -9.39 -19.34
N SER A 109 -16.61 -10.60 -18.87
CA SER A 109 -15.66 -11.43 -18.13
C SER A 109 -14.51 -11.92 -19.03
N VAL A 110 -13.34 -12.13 -18.46
CA VAL A 110 -12.18 -12.71 -19.17
C VAL A 110 -12.23 -14.24 -19.19
N ARG A 111 -12.95 -14.84 -18.22
CA ARG A 111 -13.17 -16.28 -18.12
C ARG A 111 -14.49 -16.59 -17.44
N HIS A 112 -15.03 -17.78 -17.71
CA HIS A 112 -16.20 -18.31 -17.01
C HIS A 112 -15.74 -19.31 -15.95
N ASP A 113 -15.48 -18.80 -14.75
CA ASP A 113 -15.20 -19.62 -13.58
C ASP A 113 -16.47 -19.89 -12.76
N GLY A 114 -16.35 -20.75 -11.74
CA GLY A 114 -17.50 -21.15 -10.93
C GLY A 114 -18.16 -19.99 -10.17
N ILE A 115 -17.40 -18.96 -9.80
CA ILE A 115 -17.93 -17.75 -9.13
C ILE A 115 -18.73 -16.93 -10.14
N PHE A 116 -18.19 -16.74 -11.33
CA PHE A 116 -18.89 -16.01 -12.40
C PHE A 116 -20.21 -16.69 -12.77
N GLU A 117 -20.20 -17.99 -13.01
CA GLU A 117 -21.41 -18.75 -13.39
C GLU A 117 -22.48 -18.73 -12.29
N ALA A 118 -22.07 -18.90 -11.02
CA ALA A 118 -22.99 -18.82 -9.88
C ALA A 118 -23.59 -17.43 -9.70
N GLY A 119 -22.79 -16.37 -9.93
CA GLY A 119 -23.25 -15.00 -9.91
C GLY A 119 -24.28 -14.71 -11.01
N ILE A 120 -24.01 -15.11 -12.25
CA ILE A 120 -24.94 -14.95 -13.37
C ILE A 120 -26.25 -15.70 -13.10
N GLU A 121 -26.21 -16.90 -12.53
CA GLU A 121 -27.42 -17.65 -12.18
C GLU A 121 -28.22 -16.93 -11.08
N SER A 122 -27.58 -16.33 -10.09
CA SER A 122 -28.25 -15.53 -9.07
C SER A 122 -28.98 -14.32 -9.67
N PHE A 123 -28.35 -13.63 -10.62
CA PHE A 123 -29.00 -12.54 -11.36
C PHE A 123 -30.19 -13.02 -12.21
N ARG A 124 -30.11 -14.20 -12.83
CA ARG A 124 -31.23 -14.79 -13.57
C ARG A 124 -32.38 -15.15 -12.64
N ALA A 125 -32.08 -15.82 -11.53
CA ALA A 125 -33.07 -16.22 -10.53
C ALA A 125 -33.83 -15.03 -9.93
N PHE A 126 -33.18 -13.84 -9.86
CA PHE A 126 -33.79 -12.60 -9.40
C PHE A 126 -35.06 -12.23 -10.19
N GLY A 127 -35.20 -12.70 -11.42
CA GLY A 127 -36.43 -12.53 -12.19
C GLY A 127 -37.69 -13.02 -11.51
N THR A 128 -37.60 -14.00 -10.61
CA THR A 128 -38.74 -14.49 -9.80
C THR A 128 -39.21 -13.46 -8.78
N GLU A 129 -38.31 -12.62 -8.24
CA GLU A 129 -38.62 -11.57 -7.25
C GLU A 129 -39.39 -10.39 -7.83
N ILE A 130 -39.38 -10.25 -9.16
CA ILE A 130 -40.07 -9.18 -9.92
C ILE A 130 -41.08 -9.73 -10.92
N ALA A 131 -41.40 -11.03 -10.82
CA ALA A 131 -42.32 -11.70 -11.78
C ALA A 131 -43.74 -11.13 -11.76
N ASP A 132 -44.16 -10.51 -10.66
CA ASP A 132 -45.47 -9.87 -10.50
C ASP A 132 -45.57 -8.48 -11.16
N MET A 133 -44.47 -7.95 -11.71
CA MET A 133 -44.42 -6.71 -12.46
C MET A 133 -44.57 -6.98 -13.96
N PRO A 134 -45.40 -6.18 -14.70
CA PRO A 134 -45.56 -6.35 -16.12
C PRO A 134 -44.23 -6.24 -16.89
N ASP A 135 -44.04 -7.09 -17.90
CA ASP A 135 -42.87 -7.03 -18.76
C ASP A 135 -42.92 -5.84 -19.71
N PHE A 136 -41.75 -5.29 -20.00
CA PHE A 136 -41.54 -4.26 -21.01
C PHE A 136 -40.75 -4.87 -22.20
N PRO A 137 -41.27 -4.81 -23.43
CA PRO A 137 -40.60 -5.38 -24.57
C PRO A 137 -39.35 -4.56 -24.95
N THR A 138 -38.19 -5.20 -24.99
CA THR A 138 -36.93 -4.61 -25.47
C THR A 138 -36.80 -4.84 -26.98
N ARG A 139 -36.06 -3.96 -27.67
CA ARG A 139 -35.71 -4.16 -29.09
C ARG A 139 -34.48 -5.04 -29.19
N PRO A 140 -34.40 -5.92 -30.20
CA PRO A 140 -33.16 -6.67 -30.47
C PRO A 140 -31.98 -5.73 -30.72
N ALA A 141 -30.83 -6.09 -30.14
CA ALA A 141 -29.58 -5.33 -30.23
C ALA A 141 -28.39 -6.27 -30.45
N TRP A 142 -27.31 -5.73 -31.02
CA TRP A 142 -26.08 -6.51 -31.26
C TRP A 142 -25.48 -7.11 -29.97
N TYR A 143 -25.71 -6.45 -28.84
CA TYR A 143 -25.20 -6.88 -27.53
C TYR A 143 -26.07 -7.95 -26.84
N ASP A 144 -27.18 -8.40 -27.43
CA ASP A 144 -28.02 -9.45 -26.83
C ASP A 144 -27.25 -10.76 -26.61
N GLY A 145 -26.24 -11.04 -27.46
CA GLY A 145 -25.37 -12.20 -27.32
C GLY A 145 -24.41 -12.18 -26.12
N ILE A 146 -24.19 -11.01 -25.55
CA ILE A 146 -23.33 -10.81 -24.37
C ILE A 146 -24.13 -10.27 -23.16
N ARG A 147 -25.46 -10.28 -23.24
CA ARG A 147 -26.36 -9.83 -22.18
C ARG A 147 -27.12 -11.00 -21.57
N PRO A 148 -26.48 -11.82 -20.69
CA PRO A 148 -27.09 -13.01 -20.10
C PRO A 148 -28.31 -12.72 -19.22
N VAL A 149 -28.46 -11.47 -18.74
CA VAL A 149 -29.59 -11.05 -17.90
C VAL A 149 -30.12 -9.72 -18.40
N CYS A 150 -31.45 -9.68 -18.62
CA CYS A 150 -32.20 -8.46 -18.94
C CYS A 150 -33.59 -8.56 -18.30
N HIS A 151 -33.79 -7.89 -17.19
CA HIS A 151 -35.10 -7.77 -16.56
C HIS A 151 -35.69 -6.40 -16.92
N ALA A 152 -36.57 -6.37 -17.91
CA ALA A 152 -37.23 -5.17 -18.37
C ALA A 152 -38.68 -5.17 -17.88
N LYS A 153 -39.06 -4.22 -17.02
CA LYS A 153 -40.36 -4.18 -16.34
C LYS A 153 -41.04 -2.81 -16.51
N ALA A 154 -42.36 -2.83 -16.47
CA ALA A 154 -43.20 -1.63 -16.55
C ALA A 154 -44.24 -1.60 -15.42
N PRO A 155 -43.84 -1.43 -14.16
CA PRO A 155 -44.78 -1.30 -13.05
C PRO A 155 -45.56 0.00 -13.12
N ASP A 156 -46.67 0.07 -12.40
CA ASP A 156 -47.36 1.32 -12.16
C ASP A 156 -46.71 2.13 -11.00
N GLU A 157 -47.09 3.41 -10.85
CA GLU A 157 -46.53 4.32 -9.85
C GLU A 157 -46.75 3.90 -8.40
N SER A 158 -47.71 3.01 -8.09
CA SER A 158 -47.94 2.50 -6.73
C SER A 158 -46.82 1.59 -6.27
N ARG A 159 -45.92 1.16 -7.18
CA ARG A 159 -44.79 0.28 -6.91
C ARG A 159 -43.44 0.99 -6.92
N ASP A 160 -43.40 2.34 -6.92
CA ASP A 160 -42.17 3.11 -6.97
C ASP A 160 -41.19 2.71 -5.84
N GLU A 161 -41.65 2.59 -4.60
CA GLU A 161 -40.82 2.16 -3.45
C GLU A 161 -40.33 0.70 -3.61
N LEU A 162 -41.19 -0.18 -4.11
CA LEU A 162 -40.82 -1.57 -4.37
C LEU A 162 -39.76 -1.66 -5.48
N ALA A 163 -39.87 -0.85 -6.51
CA ALA A 163 -38.89 -0.81 -7.61
C ALA A 163 -37.51 -0.35 -7.10
N ILE A 164 -37.43 0.65 -6.22
CA ILE A 164 -36.18 1.08 -5.57
C ILE A 164 -35.61 -0.06 -4.71
N LYS A 165 -36.44 -0.70 -3.90
CA LYS A 165 -36.01 -1.84 -3.09
C LYS A 165 -35.42 -2.97 -3.96
N ARG A 166 -36.09 -3.31 -5.07
CA ARG A 166 -35.63 -4.36 -5.99
C ARG A 166 -34.31 -3.98 -6.69
N PHE A 167 -34.13 -2.70 -7.01
CA PHE A 167 -32.82 -2.21 -7.49
C PHE A 167 -31.70 -2.45 -6.45
N LEU A 168 -31.95 -2.12 -5.18
CA LEU A 168 -30.95 -2.31 -4.13
C LEU A 168 -30.63 -3.80 -3.89
N GLU A 169 -31.64 -4.66 -3.94
CA GLU A 169 -31.44 -6.12 -3.88
C GLU A 169 -30.63 -6.64 -5.05
N PHE A 170 -30.87 -6.13 -6.26
CA PHE A 170 -30.10 -6.49 -7.46
C PHE A 170 -28.65 -5.98 -7.38
N LEU A 171 -28.44 -4.78 -6.85
CA LEU A 171 -27.11 -4.23 -6.56
C LEU A 171 -26.36 -5.04 -5.49
N GLN A 172 -27.09 -5.56 -4.48
CA GLN A 172 -26.49 -6.43 -3.46
C GLN A 172 -25.95 -7.73 -4.08
N LEU A 173 -26.64 -8.33 -5.06
CA LEU A 173 -26.10 -9.50 -5.77
C LEU A 173 -24.78 -9.20 -6.47
N PHE A 174 -24.64 -7.98 -7.02
CA PHE A 174 -23.37 -7.56 -7.62
C PHE A 174 -22.27 -7.45 -6.55
N ILE A 175 -22.58 -6.86 -5.41
CA ILE A 175 -21.64 -6.74 -4.27
C ILE A 175 -21.24 -8.13 -3.77
N ASP A 176 -22.19 -9.04 -3.59
CA ASP A 176 -21.92 -10.40 -3.12
C ASP A 176 -21.01 -11.17 -4.09
N MET A 177 -21.25 -11.04 -5.40
CA MET A 177 -20.40 -11.62 -6.44
C MET A 177 -19.01 -10.98 -6.44
N GLU A 178 -18.92 -9.66 -6.25
CA GLU A 178 -17.66 -8.92 -6.19
C GLU A 178 -16.81 -9.39 -5.01
N GLN A 179 -17.42 -9.51 -3.84
CA GLN A 179 -16.73 -9.94 -2.62
C GLN A 179 -16.20 -11.38 -2.71
N ALA A 180 -16.91 -12.25 -3.43
CA ALA A 180 -16.46 -13.61 -3.69
C ALA A 180 -15.37 -13.72 -4.77
N SER A 181 -15.21 -12.68 -5.62
CA SER A 181 -14.30 -12.72 -6.77
C SER A 181 -12.89 -12.27 -6.40
N PRO A 182 -11.84 -13.07 -6.72
CA PRO A 182 -10.47 -12.64 -6.55
C PRO A 182 -10.08 -11.52 -7.52
N LEU A 183 -9.03 -10.79 -7.18
CA LEU A 183 -8.40 -9.84 -8.10
C LEU A 183 -7.84 -10.56 -9.33
N LEU A 184 -7.85 -9.89 -10.47
CA LEU A 184 -7.26 -10.41 -11.71
C LEU A 184 -5.74 -10.26 -11.69
N GLY A 185 -5.03 -11.25 -12.21
CA GLY A 185 -3.61 -11.12 -12.54
C GLY A 185 -3.38 -10.15 -13.73
N ALA A 186 -2.13 -9.76 -13.95
CA ALA A 186 -1.77 -8.72 -14.92
C ALA A 186 -2.28 -8.97 -16.35
N ASP A 187 -2.15 -10.21 -16.85
CA ASP A 187 -2.61 -10.57 -18.21
C ASP A 187 -4.15 -10.50 -18.32
N ASP A 188 -4.84 -10.95 -17.28
CA ASP A 188 -6.29 -10.89 -17.20
C ASP A 188 -6.80 -9.46 -17.04
N LEU A 189 -6.08 -8.59 -16.32
CA LEU A 189 -6.39 -7.15 -16.22
C LEU A 189 -6.32 -6.47 -17.59
N GLN A 190 -5.26 -6.74 -18.37
CA GLN A 190 -5.14 -6.23 -19.73
C GLN A 190 -6.29 -6.74 -20.64
N ALA A 191 -6.59 -8.03 -20.54
CA ALA A 191 -7.70 -8.64 -21.30
C ALA A 191 -9.06 -8.06 -20.88
N LYS A 192 -9.27 -7.83 -19.57
CA LYS A 192 -10.48 -7.21 -19.02
C LYS A 192 -10.67 -5.79 -19.52
N TRP A 193 -9.61 -4.97 -19.41
CA TRP A 193 -9.64 -3.61 -19.93
C TRP A 193 -9.93 -3.59 -21.45
N GLN A 194 -9.29 -4.45 -22.22
CA GLN A 194 -9.49 -4.53 -23.66
C GLN A 194 -10.95 -4.85 -24.00
N LYS A 195 -11.56 -5.84 -23.33
CA LYS A 195 -12.98 -6.18 -23.51
C LYS A 195 -13.92 -5.02 -23.17
N ASN A 196 -13.66 -4.34 -22.05
CA ASN A 196 -14.44 -3.19 -21.62
C ASN A 196 -14.35 -2.04 -22.65
N LYS A 197 -13.14 -1.78 -23.14
CA LYS A 197 -12.90 -0.77 -24.17
C LYS A 197 -13.59 -1.13 -25.50
N GLU A 198 -13.45 -2.36 -25.96
CA GLU A 198 -14.10 -2.84 -27.18
C GLU A 198 -15.62 -2.74 -27.09
N TYR A 199 -16.21 -3.02 -25.93
CA TYR A 199 -17.63 -2.83 -25.71
C TYR A 199 -18.03 -1.35 -25.84
N ALA A 200 -17.28 -0.44 -25.25
CA ALA A 200 -17.51 1.00 -25.38
C ALA A 200 -17.36 1.48 -26.84
N ASP A 201 -16.32 1.04 -27.54
CA ASP A 201 -16.10 1.36 -28.95
C ASP A 201 -17.25 0.86 -29.82
N ARG A 202 -17.70 -0.39 -29.65
CA ARG A 202 -18.80 -0.97 -30.41
C ARG A 202 -20.13 -0.28 -30.14
N LEU A 203 -20.40 0.16 -28.90
CA LEU A 203 -21.59 0.98 -28.60
C LEU A 203 -21.60 2.29 -29.39
N ILE A 204 -20.42 2.89 -29.60
CA ILE A 204 -20.28 4.14 -30.36
C ILE A 204 -20.42 3.88 -31.86
N ASP A 205 -19.77 2.84 -32.36
CA ASP A 205 -19.63 2.58 -33.81
C ASP A 205 -20.86 1.81 -34.42
N GLU A 206 -21.42 0.85 -33.68
CA GLU A 206 -22.57 0.03 -34.14
C GLU A 206 -23.91 0.56 -33.61
N GLY A 207 -23.88 1.57 -32.72
CA GLY A 207 -25.07 2.15 -32.11
C GLY A 207 -25.60 1.33 -30.92
N GLY A 208 -26.31 2.02 -30.05
CA GLY A 208 -27.07 1.48 -28.93
C GLY A 208 -28.32 2.33 -28.72
N VAL A 209 -29.15 1.98 -27.75
CA VAL A 209 -30.50 2.59 -27.56
C VAL A 209 -30.44 4.14 -27.45
N SER A 210 -29.29 4.70 -27.07
CA SER A 210 -29.14 6.15 -26.84
C SER A 210 -27.95 6.78 -27.57
N THR A 211 -27.02 6.01 -28.15
CA THR A 211 -25.74 6.53 -28.67
C THR A 211 -25.93 7.60 -29.76
N ASP A 212 -26.92 7.41 -30.66
CA ASP A 212 -27.23 8.42 -31.68
C ASP A 212 -27.65 9.76 -31.07
N LEU A 213 -28.35 9.73 -29.93
CA LEU A 213 -28.78 10.92 -29.23
C LEU A 213 -27.58 11.66 -28.59
N PHE A 214 -26.62 10.91 -28.05
CA PHE A 214 -25.38 11.49 -27.53
C PHE A 214 -24.55 12.09 -28.67
N THR A 215 -24.41 11.40 -29.77
CA THR A 215 -23.66 11.91 -30.93
C THR A 215 -24.28 13.18 -31.52
N ALA A 216 -25.60 13.26 -31.55
CA ALA A 216 -26.31 14.47 -31.97
C ALA A 216 -26.15 15.64 -30.99
N ALA A 217 -26.00 15.35 -29.69
CA ALA A 217 -25.88 16.36 -28.63
C ALA A 217 -24.46 16.86 -28.44
N LEU A 218 -23.47 15.98 -28.43
CA LEU A 218 -22.07 16.24 -28.05
C LEU A 218 -21.11 16.35 -29.24
N GLY A 219 -21.53 15.84 -30.42
CA GLY A 219 -20.64 15.60 -31.55
C GLY A 219 -19.80 14.32 -31.37
N ALA A 220 -19.23 13.80 -32.44
CA ALA A 220 -18.54 12.50 -32.43
C ALA A 220 -17.37 12.43 -31.44
N GLU A 221 -16.54 13.49 -31.37
CA GLU A 221 -15.38 13.54 -30.49
C GLU A 221 -15.78 13.50 -29.02
N ASN A 222 -16.67 14.40 -28.57
CA ASN A 222 -17.10 14.44 -27.17
C ASN A 222 -17.96 13.24 -26.80
N THR A 223 -18.68 12.60 -27.75
CA THR A 223 -19.38 11.35 -27.50
C THR A 223 -18.36 10.26 -27.16
N ARG A 224 -17.28 10.14 -27.94
CA ARG A 224 -16.22 9.17 -27.67
C ARG A 224 -15.57 9.42 -26.31
N ARG A 225 -15.22 10.68 -26.00
CA ARG A 225 -14.70 11.08 -24.70
C ARG A 225 -15.69 10.74 -23.57
N PHE A 226 -16.97 11.05 -23.74
CA PHE A 226 -17.99 10.76 -22.73
C PHE A 226 -18.09 9.28 -22.41
N PHE A 227 -18.11 8.40 -23.40
CA PHE A 227 -18.18 6.96 -23.18
C PHE A 227 -16.88 6.39 -22.59
N HIS A 228 -15.71 6.90 -22.98
CA HIS A 228 -14.42 6.40 -22.50
C HIS A 228 -13.96 7.01 -21.17
N GLU A 229 -14.25 8.29 -20.93
CA GLU A 229 -13.78 8.97 -19.70
C GLU A 229 -14.85 8.92 -18.59
N VAL A 230 -16.14 9.03 -18.91
CA VAL A 230 -17.22 9.24 -17.94
C VAL A 230 -18.10 8.00 -17.78
N PHE A 231 -18.69 7.50 -18.90
CA PHE A 231 -19.68 6.45 -18.85
C PHE A 231 -19.07 5.12 -18.38
N PHE A 232 -18.03 4.66 -19.03
CA PHE A 232 -17.35 3.41 -18.71
C PHE A 232 -15.98 3.59 -18.07
N GLY A 233 -15.35 4.75 -18.21
CA GLY A 233 -14.03 5.05 -17.62
C GLY A 233 -12.87 4.30 -18.28
N ALA A 234 -13.01 3.80 -19.52
CA ALA A 234 -11.98 2.96 -20.16
C ALA A 234 -10.62 3.65 -20.29
N ASP A 235 -10.60 4.97 -20.50
CA ASP A 235 -9.34 5.73 -20.57
C ASP A 235 -8.75 6.00 -19.19
N CYS A 236 -9.58 5.97 -18.12
CA CYS A 236 -9.14 6.16 -16.74
C CYS A 236 -8.51 4.90 -16.12
N TYR A 237 -8.93 3.72 -16.60
CA TYR A 237 -8.43 2.41 -16.12
C TYR A 237 -7.57 1.70 -17.15
N LYS A 238 -7.03 2.43 -18.12
CA LYS A 238 -6.16 1.87 -19.14
C LYS A 238 -4.90 1.32 -18.47
N PRO A 239 -4.66 0.00 -18.55
CA PRO A 239 -3.39 -0.53 -18.09
C PRO A 239 -2.26 0.13 -18.88
N LEU A 240 -1.25 0.60 -18.19
CA LEU A 240 -0.10 1.23 -18.83
C LEU A 240 0.42 0.30 -19.94
N LYS A 241 0.59 0.83 -21.14
CA LYS A 241 1.15 0.08 -22.27
C LYS A 241 2.45 -0.53 -21.78
N SER A 242 2.45 -1.84 -21.61
CA SER A 242 3.59 -2.74 -21.45
C SER A 242 4.97 -2.07 -21.29
N ALA A 243 5.21 -1.24 -20.27
CA ALA A 243 6.34 -1.52 -19.47
C ALA A 243 6.06 -2.94 -18.99
N LYS A 244 6.86 -3.90 -19.40
CA LYS A 244 6.82 -5.27 -18.89
C LYS A 244 6.61 -5.11 -17.40
N LEU A 245 5.41 -5.51 -16.86
CA LEU A 245 5.20 -5.43 -15.42
C LEU A 245 6.43 -6.03 -14.77
N PRO A 246 6.96 -5.47 -13.71
CA PRO A 246 8.10 -6.07 -13.03
C PRO A 246 7.71 -7.53 -12.76
N ASP A 247 8.66 -8.42 -12.85
CA ASP A 247 8.42 -9.81 -12.47
C ASP A 247 8.10 -9.83 -10.96
N LEU A 248 6.84 -9.89 -10.62
CA LEU A 248 6.35 -9.93 -9.24
C LEU A 248 6.06 -11.35 -8.77
N SER A 249 6.52 -12.36 -9.52
CA SER A 249 6.32 -13.76 -9.17
C SER A 249 6.86 -14.13 -7.78
N GLY A 250 7.90 -13.45 -7.32
CA GLY A 250 8.43 -13.56 -5.96
C GLY A 250 7.43 -13.09 -4.91
N ILE A 251 6.78 -11.94 -5.16
CA ILE A 251 5.75 -11.40 -4.28
C ILE A 251 4.50 -12.30 -4.30
N ASP A 252 4.07 -12.76 -5.48
CA ASP A 252 2.92 -13.66 -5.56
C ASP A 252 3.16 -14.96 -4.79
N ARG A 253 4.34 -15.58 -4.94
CA ARG A 253 4.72 -16.77 -4.15
C ARG A 253 4.70 -16.49 -2.64
N PHE A 254 5.21 -15.34 -2.22
CA PHE A 254 5.19 -14.92 -0.81
C PHE A 254 3.76 -14.70 -0.30
N LEU A 255 2.91 -14.04 -1.06
CA LEU A 255 1.52 -13.78 -0.68
C LEU A 255 0.72 -15.09 -0.56
N ASP A 256 0.99 -16.07 -1.40
CA ASP A 256 0.32 -17.37 -1.40
C ASP A 256 1.00 -18.40 -0.47
N TYR A 257 2.11 -18.03 0.19
CA TYR A 257 2.76 -18.86 1.19
C TYR A 257 1.87 -19.00 2.43
N ALA A 258 1.61 -20.24 2.83
CA ALA A 258 0.76 -20.56 3.99
C ALA A 258 1.60 -20.98 5.21
N ASP A 259 1.14 -20.59 6.39
CA ASP A 259 1.71 -21.06 7.65
C ASP A 259 1.30 -22.53 7.98
N THR A 260 1.69 -22.98 9.15
CA THR A 260 1.41 -24.36 9.62
C THR A 260 -0.09 -24.65 9.84
N GLU A 261 -0.92 -23.62 9.92
CA GLU A 261 -2.38 -23.72 10.03
C GLU A 261 -3.07 -23.63 8.66
N GLY A 262 -2.29 -23.41 7.59
CA GLY A 262 -2.77 -23.29 6.21
C GLY A 262 -3.28 -21.89 5.85
N VAL A 263 -3.03 -20.86 6.69
CA VAL A 263 -3.42 -19.47 6.43
C VAL A 263 -2.35 -18.78 5.60
N THR A 264 -2.72 -18.26 4.45
CA THR A 264 -1.79 -17.58 3.54
C THR A 264 -1.43 -16.17 4.02
N ASN A 265 -0.26 -15.66 3.60
CA ASN A 265 0.13 -14.28 3.88
C ASN A 265 -0.90 -13.28 3.30
N ARG A 266 -1.50 -13.57 2.16
CA ARG A 266 -2.58 -12.77 1.55
C ARG A 266 -3.80 -12.67 2.46
N GLU A 267 -4.23 -13.79 3.05
CA GLU A 267 -5.35 -13.82 4.00
C GLU A 267 -5.02 -13.07 5.29
N LYS A 268 -3.79 -13.22 5.81
CA LYS A 268 -3.33 -12.48 6.99
C LYS A 268 -3.33 -10.98 6.79
N ILE A 269 -2.87 -10.49 5.63
CA ILE A 269 -2.91 -9.08 5.27
C ILE A 269 -4.37 -8.60 5.16
N ALA A 270 -5.23 -9.35 4.49
CA ALA A 270 -6.64 -9.00 4.33
C ALA A 270 -7.41 -8.97 5.67
N ALA A 271 -7.06 -9.86 6.61
CA ALA A 271 -7.66 -9.91 7.94
C ALA A 271 -7.18 -8.79 8.88
N ASN A 272 -6.03 -8.19 8.61
CA ASN A 272 -5.44 -7.18 9.47
C ASN A 272 -6.03 -5.79 9.19
N GLN A 273 -7.15 -5.48 9.82
CA GLN A 273 -7.87 -4.20 9.67
C GLN A 273 -7.06 -2.96 10.11
N HIS A 274 -5.92 -3.12 10.80
CA HIS A 274 -5.04 -2.01 11.17
C HIS A 274 -4.22 -1.48 9.99
N ILE A 275 -4.02 -2.27 8.94
CA ILE A 275 -3.28 -1.90 7.73
C ILE A 275 -4.04 -0.86 6.89
N ILE A 276 -5.37 -0.84 6.96
CA ILE A 276 -6.24 -0.03 6.08
C ILE A 276 -6.50 1.38 6.64
N ARG A 277 -5.97 1.75 7.80
CA ARG A 277 -6.31 3.02 8.45
C ARG A 277 -5.25 4.08 8.32
N ARG A 278 -5.59 5.08 7.49
CA ARG A 278 -5.16 6.48 7.41
C ARG A 278 -3.92 6.77 6.60
N LEU A 279 -4.20 7.31 5.44
CA LEU A 279 -3.40 8.38 4.85
C LEU A 279 -3.78 9.70 5.55
N PRO A 280 -2.90 10.38 6.26
CA PRO A 280 -3.20 11.72 6.75
C PRO A 280 -3.17 12.68 5.56
N THR A 281 -4.32 13.20 5.20
CA THR A 281 -4.53 14.17 4.12
C THR A 281 -4.17 15.58 4.58
N THR A 282 -2.92 15.95 4.69
CA THR A 282 -2.56 17.35 4.97
C THR A 282 -1.78 18.02 3.87
N ASP A 283 -1.28 17.31 2.88
CA ASP A 283 -0.71 17.95 1.68
C ASP A 283 -0.93 17.07 0.43
N LYS A 284 -2.08 17.25 -0.21
CA LYS A 284 -2.46 16.54 -1.44
C LYS A 284 -1.50 16.77 -2.63
N SER A 285 -0.61 17.75 -2.55
CA SER A 285 0.36 18.02 -3.61
C SER A 285 1.58 17.07 -3.59
N LYS A 286 1.69 16.23 -2.56
CA LYS A 286 2.82 15.31 -2.36
C LYS A 286 2.41 13.84 -2.16
N SER A 287 1.12 13.53 -2.27
CA SER A 287 0.66 12.16 -2.19
C SER A 287 0.87 11.47 -3.54
N TYR A 288 1.47 10.29 -3.53
CA TYR A 288 1.54 9.41 -4.69
C TYR A 288 0.15 8.89 -5.13
N GLU A 289 -0.93 9.29 -4.48
CA GLU A 289 -2.31 9.00 -4.83
C GLU A 289 -2.76 9.55 -6.19
N ASN A 290 -1.98 10.44 -6.80
CA ASN A 290 -2.26 11.02 -8.12
C ASN A 290 -1.46 10.38 -9.25
N SER A 291 -0.79 9.25 -9.04
CA SER A 291 -0.22 8.53 -10.16
C SER A 291 -1.34 7.85 -10.94
N GLU A 292 -1.26 7.88 -12.25
CA GLU A 292 -2.16 7.19 -13.21
C GLU A 292 -2.19 5.64 -13.02
N ASN A 293 -1.72 5.13 -11.88
CA ASN A 293 -1.44 3.72 -11.56
C ASN A 293 -2.46 3.02 -10.69
N THR A 294 -3.58 3.65 -10.35
CA THR A 294 -4.65 3.02 -9.54
C THR A 294 -5.13 1.67 -10.11
N ALA A 295 -4.93 1.44 -11.41
CA ALA A 295 -5.31 0.19 -12.07
C ALA A 295 -4.49 -1.04 -11.62
N VAL A 296 -3.27 -0.84 -11.14
CA VAL A 296 -2.37 -1.92 -10.70
C VAL A 296 -2.39 -2.07 -9.18
N GLU A 297 -2.61 -0.98 -8.43
CA GLU A 297 -2.78 -1.02 -6.97
C GLU A 297 -3.92 -1.91 -6.51
N GLY A 298 -5.03 -1.99 -7.28
CA GLY A 298 -6.14 -2.89 -6.99
C GLY A 298 -5.84 -4.39 -7.14
N ALA A 299 -4.73 -4.76 -7.79
CA ALA A 299 -4.33 -6.16 -7.97
C ALA A 299 -3.53 -6.72 -6.79
N TYR A 300 -2.90 -5.86 -5.98
CA TYR A 300 -2.06 -6.26 -4.86
C TYR A 300 -2.63 -5.76 -3.52
N PRO A 301 -2.37 -6.50 -2.43
CA PRO A 301 -2.81 -6.08 -1.10
C PRO A 301 -2.08 -4.80 -0.67
N ALA A 302 -2.63 -4.11 0.33
CA ALA A 302 -1.99 -2.99 0.98
C ALA A 302 -0.52 -3.29 1.32
N GLY A 303 0.37 -2.35 1.05
CA GLY A 303 1.82 -2.52 1.26
C GLY A 303 2.62 -2.85 -0.01
N VAL A 304 1.99 -3.14 -1.13
CA VAL A 304 2.66 -3.24 -2.44
C VAL A 304 2.44 -1.94 -3.21
N VAL A 305 3.49 -1.17 -3.43
CA VAL A 305 3.40 0.16 -4.06
C VAL A 305 4.04 0.12 -5.44
N LEU A 306 3.23 0.45 -6.43
CA LEU A 306 3.65 0.49 -7.84
C LEU A 306 3.54 1.91 -8.38
N GLU A 307 4.52 2.36 -9.13
CA GLU A 307 4.55 3.62 -9.87
C GLU A 307 5.02 3.38 -11.30
N ASP A 308 4.29 3.86 -12.29
CA ASP A 308 4.57 3.63 -13.72
C ASP A 308 4.86 2.16 -14.08
N GLY A 309 4.12 1.22 -13.46
CA GLY A 309 4.31 -0.22 -13.65
C GLY A 309 5.60 -0.77 -13.06
N LYS A 310 6.21 -0.08 -12.11
CA LYS A 310 7.43 -0.48 -11.40
C LYS A 310 7.13 -0.66 -9.93
N LEU A 311 7.64 -1.72 -9.32
CA LEU A 311 7.59 -1.88 -7.87
C LEU A 311 8.54 -0.85 -7.25
N ILE A 312 7.99 0.09 -6.45
CA ILE A 312 8.76 1.12 -5.75
C ILE A 312 8.77 0.94 -4.24
N GLY A 313 7.82 0.19 -3.68
CA GLY A 313 7.75 -0.03 -2.24
C GLY A 313 7.05 -1.32 -1.86
N PHE A 314 7.49 -1.90 -0.75
CA PHE A 314 6.89 -3.06 -0.12
C PHE A 314 6.87 -2.87 1.39
N GLY A 315 5.68 -2.76 1.98
CA GLY A 315 5.45 -2.62 3.41
C GLY A 315 5.90 -1.31 4.05
N ILE A 316 5.61 -0.15 3.56
CA ILE A 316 6.30 1.13 3.84
C ILE A 316 6.16 1.67 5.26
N HIS A 317 7.27 2.21 5.82
CA HIS A 317 7.39 3.06 7.00
C HIS A 317 8.35 4.24 6.76
N ILE A 318 8.20 5.33 7.51
CA ILE A 318 9.14 6.46 7.50
C ILE A 318 10.08 6.35 8.69
N PHE A 319 11.38 6.37 8.40
CA PHE A 319 12.39 6.24 9.42
C PHE A 319 12.92 7.55 9.96
N ASN A 320 13.24 8.49 9.13
CA ASN A 320 13.95 9.69 9.56
C ASN A 320 13.73 10.84 8.58
N GLU A 321 13.33 12.00 9.09
CA GLU A 321 13.10 13.22 8.30
C GLU A 321 14.37 13.69 7.57
N ASP A 322 15.56 13.38 8.09
CA ASP A 322 16.85 13.75 7.47
C ASP A 322 17.18 12.91 6.22
N ILE A 323 16.63 11.70 6.10
CA ILE A 323 16.80 10.80 4.95
C ILE A 323 15.65 11.00 3.96
N TYR A 324 14.49 11.41 4.47
CA TYR A 324 13.26 11.56 3.72
C TYR A 324 12.59 12.90 3.92
N PRO A 325 12.61 13.79 2.91
CA PRO A 325 11.76 15.00 2.88
C PRO A 325 10.30 14.70 2.51
N LEU A 326 9.91 13.44 2.31
CA LEU A 326 8.56 13.03 1.92
C LEU A 326 7.79 12.56 3.15
N GLN A 327 7.05 13.47 3.75
CA GLN A 327 6.09 13.16 4.82
C GLN A 327 4.96 12.27 4.31
N SER A 328 4.65 11.26 5.12
CA SER A 328 3.42 10.47 5.16
C SER A 328 3.21 9.38 4.12
N PHE A 329 3.76 8.18 4.39
CA PHE A 329 3.15 6.93 3.97
C PHE A 329 3.00 6.02 5.19
N GLU A 330 1.76 5.66 5.54
CA GLU A 330 1.46 4.71 6.60
C GLU A 330 0.76 3.50 5.99
N ILE A 331 1.52 2.61 5.34
CA ILE A 331 1.04 1.27 5.04
C ILE A 331 2.04 0.30 5.64
N TYR A 332 1.58 -0.48 6.62
CA TYR A 332 2.43 -1.35 7.39
C TYR A 332 2.10 -2.81 7.14
N LEU A 333 3.05 -3.57 6.64
CA LEU A 333 3.03 -5.03 6.78
C LEU A 333 3.68 -5.46 8.11
N ARG A 334 3.57 -4.61 9.12
CA ARG A 334 4.12 -4.82 10.45
C ARG A 334 3.18 -5.66 11.29
N ASN A 335 3.72 -6.65 12.00
CA ASN A 335 2.97 -7.48 12.95
C ASN A 335 1.72 -8.13 12.32
N CYS A 336 1.86 -8.59 11.08
CA CYS A 336 0.80 -9.26 10.34
C CYS A 336 0.89 -10.78 10.43
N GLY A 337 1.90 -11.31 11.13
CA GLY A 337 2.18 -12.74 11.22
C GLY A 337 2.62 -13.35 9.88
N LEU A 338 3.20 -12.53 8.98
CA LEU A 338 3.72 -12.98 7.68
C LEU A 338 4.88 -13.95 7.90
N CYS A 339 5.01 -14.96 7.05
CA CYS A 339 6.01 -16.00 7.19
C CYS A 339 6.51 -16.52 5.83
N GLY A 340 7.61 -17.28 5.87
CA GLY A 340 8.25 -17.85 4.69
C GLY A 340 9.16 -16.89 3.95
N PRO A 341 9.74 -17.33 2.82
CA PRO A 341 10.72 -16.57 2.08
C PRO A 341 10.08 -15.48 1.20
N LEU A 342 10.65 -14.28 1.22
CA LEU A 342 10.27 -13.15 0.38
C LEU A 342 11.33 -12.92 -0.70
N ASP A 343 10.95 -13.07 -1.97
CA ASP A 343 11.83 -12.85 -3.13
C ASP A 343 11.46 -11.53 -3.81
N LEU A 344 12.31 -10.53 -3.65
CA LEU A 344 12.24 -9.22 -4.31
C LEU A 344 13.37 -9.04 -5.34
N SER A 345 14.05 -10.13 -5.71
CA SER A 345 15.22 -10.07 -6.60
C SER A 345 14.91 -9.39 -7.92
N GLY A 346 15.86 -8.60 -8.42
CA GLY A 346 15.76 -7.91 -9.71
C GLY A 346 14.80 -6.71 -9.75
N GLN A 347 14.18 -6.32 -8.63
CA GLN A 347 13.31 -5.14 -8.55
C GLN A 347 14.15 -3.86 -8.51
N LYS A 348 14.74 -3.51 -9.64
CA LYS A 348 15.74 -2.43 -9.78
C LYS A 348 15.20 -1.03 -9.42
N ASP A 349 13.91 -0.82 -9.50
CA ASP A 349 13.22 0.45 -9.22
C ASP A 349 12.67 0.51 -7.78
N LEU A 350 12.78 -0.57 -7.00
CA LEU A 350 12.35 -0.67 -5.60
C LEU A 350 13.14 0.31 -4.72
N LEU A 351 12.43 1.17 -3.98
CA LEU A 351 13.01 2.21 -3.13
C LEU A 351 12.92 1.85 -1.64
N PHE A 352 11.87 1.12 -1.23
CA PHE A 352 11.54 0.88 0.17
C PHE A 352 11.04 -0.54 0.40
N VAL A 353 11.53 -1.14 1.48
CA VAL A 353 10.99 -2.38 2.07
C VAL A 353 10.82 -2.15 3.56
N ASP A 354 9.63 -2.44 4.11
CA ASP A 354 9.37 -2.41 5.54
C ASP A 354 8.40 -3.53 5.93
N ILE A 355 8.92 -4.53 6.64
CA ILE A 355 8.21 -5.77 7.01
C ILE A 355 8.47 -6.16 8.47
N TYR A 356 8.52 -5.19 9.37
CA TYR A 356 8.81 -5.38 10.79
C TYR A 356 7.89 -6.36 11.51
N HIS A 357 8.41 -7.00 12.55
CA HIS A 357 7.67 -7.85 13.48
C HIS A 357 6.81 -8.92 12.78
N ASN A 358 7.45 -9.74 11.96
CA ASN A 358 6.84 -10.89 11.30
C ASN A 358 7.65 -12.16 11.60
N SER A 359 7.45 -13.22 10.84
CA SER A 359 8.19 -14.48 10.95
C SER A 359 8.78 -14.87 9.59
N ILE A 360 9.29 -13.87 8.86
CA ILE A 360 9.94 -14.07 7.56
C ILE A 360 11.31 -14.67 7.81
N ASP A 361 11.60 -15.81 7.18
CA ASP A 361 12.81 -16.59 7.41
C ASP A 361 13.92 -16.34 6.39
N ALA A 362 13.58 -15.79 5.23
CA ALA A 362 14.54 -15.39 4.21
C ALA A 362 14.03 -14.20 3.39
N ILE A 363 14.96 -13.37 2.92
CA ILE A 363 14.67 -12.29 1.97
C ILE A 363 15.76 -12.25 0.90
N ASP A 364 15.35 -12.13 -0.37
CA ASP A 364 16.26 -11.88 -1.50
C ASP A 364 15.98 -10.48 -2.06
N VAL A 365 16.94 -9.58 -1.91
CA VAL A 365 16.93 -8.20 -2.44
C VAL A 365 18.03 -8.00 -3.49
N SER A 366 18.58 -9.08 -4.04
CA SER A 366 19.61 -9.02 -5.07
C SER A 366 19.14 -8.25 -6.30
N GLY A 367 19.98 -7.36 -6.82
CA GLY A 367 19.63 -6.50 -7.96
C GLY A 367 18.71 -5.30 -7.64
N CYS A 368 18.28 -5.09 -6.40
CA CYS A 368 17.46 -3.93 -5.97
C CYS A 368 18.33 -2.67 -5.81
N ARG A 369 18.97 -2.22 -6.87
CA ARG A 369 20.03 -1.19 -6.83
C ARG A 369 19.55 0.20 -6.43
N SER A 370 18.26 0.47 -6.56
CA SER A 370 17.66 1.76 -6.16
C SER A 370 17.16 1.75 -4.72
N LEU A 371 17.21 0.60 -4.02
CA LEU A 371 16.70 0.47 -2.67
C LEU A 371 17.43 1.42 -1.72
N ARG A 372 16.67 2.24 -1.02
CA ARG A 372 17.18 3.26 -0.08
C ARG A 372 16.99 2.86 1.36
N ILE A 373 15.89 2.18 1.67
CA ILE A 373 15.58 1.71 3.02
C ILE A 373 15.17 0.23 2.97
N LEU A 374 15.79 -0.56 3.83
CA LEU A 374 15.48 -1.96 4.08
C LEU A 374 15.15 -2.14 5.56
N GLY A 375 13.87 -2.24 5.90
CA GLY A 375 13.34 -2.47 7.25
C GLY A 375 12.84 -3.90 7.39
N ILE A 376 13.61 -4.73 8.08
CA ILE A 376 13.33 -6.16 8.30
C ILE A 376 13.45 -6.57 9.76
N GLN A 377 13.38 -5.61 10.67
CA GLN A 377 13.54 -5.83 12.12
C GLN A 377 12.52 -6.85 12.65
N ASP A 378 12.95 -7.61 13.67
CA ASP A 378 12.14 -8.60 14.37
C ASP A 378 11.47 -9.60 13.42
N ASN A 379 12.31 -10.33 12.68
CA ASN A 379 11.96 -11.48 11.85
C ASN A 379 12.86 -12.68 12.21
N ASP A 380 12.83 -13.73 11.39
CA ASP A 380 13.59 -14.96 11.59
C ASP A 380 14.74 -15.13 10.57
N ILE A 381 15.21 -14.03 9.97
CA ILE A 381 16.16 -14.03 8.85
C ILE A 381 17.55 -14.45 9.33
N GLY A 382 18.09 -15.53 8.74
CA GLY A 382 19.41 -16.08 9.10
C GLY A 382 20.56 -15.62 8.21
N ALA A 383 20.28 -15.06 7.02
CA ALA A 383 21.29 -14.55 6.10
C ALA A 383 20.72 -13.39 5.28
N LEU A 384 21.55 -12.40 4.99
CA LEU A 384 21.18 -11.22 4.23
C LEU A 384 22.33 -10.77 3.33
N GLU A 385 22.08 -10.65 2.02
CA GLU A 385 23.02 -10.13 1.06
C GLU A 385 22.60 -8.72 0.64
N VAL A 386 23.48 -7.72 0.85
CA VAL A 386 23.19 -6.30 0.60
C VAL A 386 24.18 -5.61 -0.33
N THR A 387 25.15 -6.33 -0.87
CA THR A 387 26.23 -5.73 -1.69
C THR A 387 25.74 -5.09 -3.00
N ASP A 388 24.56 -5.49 -3.50
CA ASP A 388 23.90 -4.85 -4.64
C ASP A 388 23.16 -3.55 -4.29
N LEU A 389 22.91 -3.29 -3.00
CA LEU A 389 22.14 -2.13 -2.52
C LEU A 389 22.99 -0.86 -2.43
N THR A 390 23.62 -0.48 -3.53
CA THR A 390 24.60 0.62 -3.55
C THR A 390 24.01 2.00 -3.26
N ALA A 391 22.69 2.19 -3.39
CA ALA A 391 21.99 3.42 -3.05
C ALA A 391 21.39 3.41 -1.64
N CYS A 392 21.55 2.32 -0.88
CA CYS A 392 20.92 2.14 0.42
C CYS A 392 21.46 3.11 1.47
N GLN A 393 20.55 3.79 2.14
CA GLN A 393 20.83 4.78 3.18
C GLN A 393 20.47 4.26 4.57
N GLY A 394 19.52 3.33 4.68
CA GLY A 394 19.12 2.74 5.95
C GLY A 394 18.88 1.24 5.85
N ILE A 395 19.47 0.49 6.78
CA ILE A 395 19.21 -0.93 6.99
C ILE A 395 18.83 -1.11 8.46
N ASP A 396 17.61 -1.58 8.70
CA ASP A 396 17.18 -2.04 10.02
C ASP A 396 16.90 -3.55 9.96
N ALA A 397 17.88 -4.29 10.47
CA ALA A 397 17.87 -5.74 10.54
C ALA A 397 17.99 -6.24 12.00
N GLY A 398 17.65 -5.38 12.99
CA GLY A 398 17.64 -5.74 14.39
C GLY A 398 16.69 -6.92 14.68
N GLY A 399 16.95 -7.69 15.74
CA GLY A 399 16.05 -8.77 16.15
C GLY A 399 15.88 -9.89 15.12
N ASN A 400 16.97 -10.32 14.49
CA ASN A 400 17.01 -11.43 13.54
C ASN A 400 18.02 -12.51 13.99
N ARG A 401 18.45 -13.40 13.11
CA ARG A 401 19.47 -14.45 13.36
C ARG A 401 20.70 -14.27 12.47
N LEU A 402 21.01 -13.00 12.13
CA LEU A 402 22.14 -12.71 11.27
C LEU A 402 23.46 -12.88 12.01
N SER A 403 24.43 -13.57 11.43
CA SER A 403 25.77 -13.73 11.97
C SER A 403 26.84 -12.94 11.23
N SER A 404 26.53 -12.44 10.03
CA SER A 404 27.40 -11.61 9.21
C SER A 404 26.59 -10.70 8.30
N LEU A 405 27.20 -9.57 7.89
CA LEU A 405 26.65 -8.65 6.89
C LEU A 405 27.80 -7.95 6.18
N ASP A 406 27.90 -8.12 4.87
CA ASP A 406 28.89 -7.41 4.06
C ASP A 406 28.34 -6.08 3.55
N VAL A 407 28.78 -4.97 4.18
CA VAL A 407 28.41 -3.59 3.80
C VAL A 407 29.52 -2.88 3.02
N SER A 408 30.50 -3.62 2.48
CA SER A 408 31.66 -3.06 1.78
C SER A 408 31.31 -2.22 0.55
N ARG A 409 30.11 -2.37 -0.01
CA ARG A 409 29.63 -1.63 -1.18
C ARG A 409 28.52 -0.61 -0.86
N ASN A 410 28.16 -0.42 0.42
CA ASN A 410 27.04 0.41 0.85
C ASN A 410 27.53 1.77 1.41
N GLY A 411 28.36 2.48 0.63
CA GLY A 411 28.96 3.76 1.03
C GLY A 411 27.97 4.91 1.26
N GLU A 412 26.71 4.74 0.90
CA GLU A 412 25.62 5.70 1.13
C GLU A 412 24.91 5.47 2.46
N LEU A 413 25.24 4.42 3.24
CA LEU A 413 24.61 4.12 4.51
C LEU A 413 24.75 5.28 5.51
N VAL A 414 23.61 5.68 6.05
CA VAL A 414 23.43 6.67 7.12
C VAL A 414 22.98 5.98 8.41
N GLU A 415 22.16 4.95 8.30
CA GLU A 415 21.60 4.19 9.40
C GLU A 415 21.86 2.69 9.23
N LEU A 416 22.35 2.06 10.28
CA LEU A 416 22.53 0.62 10.36
C LEU A 416 22.15 0.12 11.75
N TYR A 417 21.09 -0.69 11.83
CA TYR A 417 20.62 -1.34 13.04
C TYR A 417 20.74 -2.86 12.87
N ILE A 418 21.64 -3.47 13.65
CA ILE A 418 21.91 -4.92 13.66
C ILE A 418 21.87 -5.49 15.08
N ASN A 419 21.24 -4.76 16.01
CA ASN A 419 21.10 -5.20 17.39
C ASN A 419 20.31 -6.51 17.50
N ASP A 420 20.49 -7.23 18.62
CA ASP A 420 19.77 -8.47 18.92
C ASP A 420 19.89 -9.50 17.77
N ASN A 421 21.13 -9.81 17.39
CA ASN A 421 21.51 -10.78 16.36
C ASN A 421 22.69 -11.66 16.84
N GLU A 422 23.35 -12.38 15.93
CA GLU A 422 24.45 -13.30 16.24
C GLU A 422 25.80 -12.84 15.66
N PHE A 423 25.98 -11.54 15.43
CA PHE A 423 27.24 -10.99 14.88
C PHE A 423 28.41 -11.20 15.85
N THR A 424 29.53 -11.67 15.33
CA THR A 424 30.81 -11.73 16.07
C THR A 424 31.79 -10.64 15.65
N GLU A 425 31.60 -10.06 14.48
CA GLU A 425 32.36 -8.95 13.90
C GLU A 425 31.50 -8.15 12.93
N ILE A 426 31.91 -6.93 12.63
CA ILE A 426 31.37 -6.08 11.56
C ILE A 426 32.42 -5.11 11.06
N ASP A 427 32.60 -5.00 9.75
CA ASP A 427 33.50 -4.02 9.11
C ASP A 427 32.66 -2.84 8.57
N LEU A 428 32.87 -1.65 9.14
CA LEU A 428 32.19 -0.40 8.78
C LEU A 428 33.10 0.55 7.98
N SER A 429 34.29 0.10 7.58
CA SER A 429 35.30 0.95 6.93
C SER A 429 34.83 1.58 5.63
N SER A 430 33.86 0.97 4.95
CA SER A 430 33.27 1.45 3.69
C SER A 430 32.02 2.32 3.87
N CYS A 431 31.62 2.68 5.12
CA CYS A 431 30.40 3.43 5.41
C CYS A 431 30.68 4.84 5.99
N PRO A 432 31.36 5.76 5.27
CA PRO A 432 31.80 7.05 5.83
C PRO A 432 30.66 8.01 6.16
N LYS A 433 29.42 7.77 5.66
CA LYS A 433 28.24 8.58 5.88
C LYS A 433 27.41 8.13 7.09
N LEU A 434 27.83 7.06 7.77
CA LEU A 434 27.09 6.45 8.87
C LEU A 434 26.93 7.43 10.04
N LYS A 435 25.69 7.69 10.45
CA LYS A 435 25.30 8.57 11.56
C LYS A 435 24.71 7.80 12.73
N TYR A 436 23.99 6.70 12.45
CA TYR A 436 23.28 5.88 13.43
C TYR A 436 23.75 4.44 13.31
N PHE A 437 24.33 3.92 14.38
CA PHE A 437 24.78 2.53 14.42
C PHE A 437 24.39 1.87 15.74
N TYR A 438 23.50 0.86 15.67
CA TYR A 438 23.10 0.06 16.81
C TYR A 438 23.46 -1.40 16.57
N CYS A 439 24.38 -1.91 17.41
CA CYS A 439 24.84 -3.31 17.35
C CYS A 439 24.79 -4.00 18.73
N HIS A 440 23.99 -3.44 19.66
CA HIS A 440 23.89 -4.01 21.00
C HIS A 440 23.33 -5.43 20.99
N ASN A 441 23.63 -6.21 22.04
CA ASN A 441 23.17 -7.58 22.21
C ASN A 441 23.57 -8.49 21.03
N ASN A 442 24.87 -8.56 20.74
CA ASN A 442 25.49 -9.46 19.79
C ASN A 442 26.70 -10.17 20.44
N GLY A 443 27.46 -10.90 19.63
CA GLY A 443 28.71 -11.57 20.01
C GLY A 443 29.99 -10.82 19.62
N ILE A 444 29.90 -9.51 19.31
CA ILE A 444 31.03 -8.73 18.77
C ILE A 444 32.12 -8.57 19.83
N THR A 445 33.36 -8.91 19.49
CA THR A 445 34.48 -8.86 20.39
C THR A 445 35.37 -7.61 20.24
N GLU A 446 35.40 -7.04 19.05
CA GLU A 446 36.10 -5.80 18.72
C GLU A 446 35.26 -4.91 17.82
N LEU A 447 35.30 -3.61 18.01
CA LEU A 447 34.60 -2.63 17.20
C LEU A 447 35.54 -1.48 16.83
N ASP A 448 35.59 -1.14 15.54
CA ASP A 448 36.32 0.04 15.04
C ASP A 448 35.37 0.91 14.18
N THR A 449 35.03 2.08 14.70
CA THR A 449 34.19 3.07 14.00
C THR A 449 34.96 4.32 13.60
N THR A 450 36.31 4.25 13.57
CA THR A 450 37.14 5.41 13.21
C THR A 450 37.02 5.87 11.77
N ALA A 451 36.53 4.99 10.89
CA ALA A 451 36.20 5.32 9.49
C ALA A 451 34.82 6.01 9.32
N ASN A 452 34.06 6.20 10.40
CA ASN A 452 32.70 6.73 10.37
C ASN A 452 32.63 8.12 11.05
N PRO A 453 33.21 9.17 10.43
CA PRO A 453 33.37 10.47 11.07
C PRO A 453 32.04 11.21 11.34
N LEU A 454 30.95 10.79 10.69
CA LEU A 454 29.63 11.39 10.89
C LEU A 454 28.80 10.67 11.95
N LEU A 455 29.37 9.65 12.63
CA LEU A 455 28.64 8.85 13.60
C LEU A 455 28.22 9.70 14.81
N ARG A 456 26.93 9.76 15.08
CA ARG A 456 26.28 10.56 16.12
C ARG A 456 25.53 9.72 17.14
N HIS A 457 25.04 8.57 16.74
CA HIS A 457 24.32 7.63 17.57
C HIS A 457 25.02 6.28 17.53
N LEU A 458 25.48 5.84 18.65
CA LEU A 458 26.08 4.52 18.83
C LEU A 458 25.44 3.82 20.01
N ASN A 459 25.05 2.57 19.83
CA ASN A 459 24.77 1.67 20.93
C ASN A 459 25.47 0.33 20.67
N ALA A 460 26.58 0.11 21.39
CA ALA A 460 27.40 -1.09 21.29
C ALA A 460 27.46 -1.87 22.63
N THR A 461 26.43 -1.69 23.48
CA THR A 461 26.31 -2.38 24.77
C THR A 461 25.89 -3.85 24.59
N GLY A 462 26.02 -4.67 25.62
CA GLY A 462 25.59 -6.07 25.59
C GLY A 462 26.37 -6.97 24.62
N ASN A 463 27.63 -6.61 24.34
CA ASN A 463 28.55 -7.40 23.52
C ASN A 463 29.77 -7.81 24.36
N PRO A 464 30.44 -8.94 24.06
CA PRO A 464 31.66 -9.35 24.76
C PRO A 464 32.92 -8.58 24.26
N MET A 465 32.80 -7.26 24.08
CA MET A 465 33.88 -6.45 23.48
C MET A 465 35.08 -6.32 24.38
N ARG A 466 36.25 -6.64 23.84
CA ARG A 466 37.55 -6.43 24.48
C ARG A 466 38.18 -5.09 24.10
N SER A 467 37.79 -4.54 22.95
CA SER A 467 38.30 -3.27 22.44
C SER A 467 37.24 -2.55 21.61
N ILE A 468 37.12 -1.24 21.85
CA ILE A 468 36.32 -0.33 21.01
C ILE A 468 37.20 0.84 20.61
N LYS A 469 37.28 1.11 19.31
CA LYS A 469 37.87 2.33 18.74
C LYS A 469 36.80 3.14 18.08
N SER A 470 36.70 4.41 18.42
CA SER A 470 35.71 5.33 17.88
C SER A 470 36.28 6.75 17.77
N LEU A 471 35.51 7.65 17.20
CA LEU A 471 35.72 9.08 17.26
C LEU A 471 34.72 9.68 18.24
N ALA A 472 35.18 10.58 19.13
CA ALA A 472 34.28 11.28 20.04
C ALA A 472 33.42 12.28 19.23
N PRO A 473 32.06 12.19 19.23
CA PRO A 473 31.22 12.94 18.32
C PRO A 473 31.06 14.43 18.64
N GLN A 474 31.66 14.91 19.74
CA GLN A 474 31.28 16.16 20.39
C GLN A 474 32.07 17.40 19.99
N ARG A 475 33.04 17.33 19.08
CA ARG A 475 33.93 18.47 18.80
C ARG A 475 34.13 18.73 17.32
N GLU A 476 34.41 20.00 16.99
CA GLU A 476 34.92 20.42 15.67
C GLU A 476 36.16 19.61 15.25
N GLU A 477 36.99 19.20 16.24
CA GLU A 477 38.07 18.25 16.07
C GLU A 477 37.63 16.89 16.64
N GLN A 478 37.42 15.91 15.80
CA GLN A 478 37.09 14.54 16.20
C GLN A 478 38.29 13.88 16.86
N LEU A 479 38.22 13.71 18.17
CA LEU A 479 39.28 13.11 18.95
C LEU A 479 39.08 11.59 19.07
N PRO A 480 40.16 10.78 18.93
CA PRO A 480 40.05 9.35 19.07
C PRO A 480 39.64 8.93 20.47
N LEU A 481 38.68 8.03 20.56
CA LEU A 481 38.26 7.34 21.77
C LEU A 481 38.67 5.87 21.66
N ARG A 482 39.32 5.33 22.65
CA ARG A 482 39.67 3.91 22.76
C ARG A 482 39.24 3.37 24.12
N LEU A 483 38.42 2.31 24.08
CA LEU A 483 38.10 1.52 25.28
C LEU A 483 38.78 0.16 25.17
N THR A 484 39.34 -0.31 26.29
CA THR A 484 39.93 -1.64 26.39
C THR A 484 39.56 -2.30 27.71
N ALA A 485 39.45 -3.62 27.71
CA ALA A 485 39.23 -4.44 28.90
C ALA A 485 40.55 -5.13 29.28
N GLU A 486 40.99 -4.92 30.54
CA GLU A 486 42.12 -5.60 31.17
C GLU A 486 41.61 -6.55 32.27
N GLY A 487 41.96 -7.83 32.19
CA GLY A 487 41.41 -8.89 33.03
C GLY A 487 40.18 -9.56 32.37
N GLU A 488 39.43 -10.34 33.13
CA GLU A 488 38.26 -11.10 32.62
C GLU A 488 36.99 -10.27 32.73
N GLY A 489 36.61 -9.64 31.60
CA GLY A 489 35.45 -8.80 31.46
C GLY A 489 35.39 -8.15 30.07
N CYS A 490 34.37 -7.38 29.81
CA CYS A 490 34.19 -6.68 28.54
C CYS A 490 33.67 -5.25 28.75
N VAL A 491 33.71 -4.46 27.68
CA VAL A 491 33.32 -3.05 27.69
C VAL A 491 32.19 -2.78 26.69
N GLY A 492 31.41 -1.75 26.93
CA GLY A 492 30.40 -1.22 26.05
C GLY A 492 30.46 0.29 25.92
N LEU A 493 30.00 0.81 24.83
CA LEU A 493 29.92 2.24 24.56
C LEU A 493 28.54 2.59 24.01
N LYS A 494 27.97 3.68 24.51
CA LYS A 494 26.78 4.30 24.00
C LYS A 494 26.93 5.80 23.96
N PHE A 495 26.57 6.46 22.88
CA PHE A 495 26.46 7.90 22.81
C PHE A 495 25.33 8.36 21.88
N ASN A 496 24.74 9.49 22.20
CA ASN A 496 23.70 10.16 21.42
C ASN A 496 23.62 11.65 21.80
N PRO A 497 23.15 12.53 20.90
CA PRO A 497 22.82 13.90 21.27
C PRO A 497 21.63 13.95 22.23
N VAL A 498 21.60 15.00 23.07
CA VAL A 498 20.47 15.28 23.97
C VAL A 498 19.42 16.10 23.23
N TYR A 499 18.17 15.66 23.30
CA TYR A 499 17.03 16.33 22.67
C TYR A 499 16.16 17.05 23.71
N ASN A 500 15.65 18.23 23.35
CA ASN A 500 14.66 18.94 24.17
C ASN A 500 13.24 18.35 23.99
N ALA A 501 12.26 18.92 24.69
CA ALA A 501 10.85 18.48 24.63
C ALA A 501 10.19 18.66 23.23
N GLN A 502 10.79 19.41 22.33
CA GLN A 502 10.37 19.58 20.93
C GLN A 502 11.19 18.71 19.96
N TRP A 503 11.91 17.72 20.45
CA TRP A 503 12.79 16.80 19.67
C TRP A 503 13.87 17.53 18.85
N LYS A 504 14.33 18.70 19.35
CA LYS A 504 15.49 19.40 18.77
C LYS A 504 16.72 19.12 19.61
N GLU A 505 17.86 18.87 18.93
CA GLU A 505 19.15 18.71 19.61
C GLU A 505 19.48 19.95 20.45
N THR A 506 19.91 19.74 21.67
CA THR A 506 20.31 20.82 22.58
C THR A 506 21.74 21.29 22.37
N GLY A 507 22.54 20.55 21.59
CA GLY A 507 23.97 20.71 21.46
C GLY A 507 24.76 19.97 22.57
N GLU A 508 24.04 19.34 23.49
CA GLU A 508 24.63 18.49 24.54
C GLU A 508 24.66 17.04 24.06
N TRP A 509 25.56 16.26 24.66
CA TRP A 509 25.75 14.85 24.33
C TRP A 509 25.68 14.01 25.59
N GLN A 510 25.11 12.83 25.45
CA GLN A 510 25.12 11.80 26.46
C GLN A 510 26.06 10.68 26.00
N GLN A 511 27.12 10.43 26.75
CA GLN A 511 28.10 9.38 26.49
C GLN A 511 28.27 8.52 27.73
N SER A 512 28.09 7.21 27.57
CA SER A 512 28.14 6.24 28.67
C SER A 512 29.10 5.13 28.34
N TYR A 513 29.89 4.76 29.31
CA TYR A 513 30.82 3.64 29.30
C TYR A 513 30.27 2.54 30.19
N TYR A 514 30.37 1.30 29.72
CA TYR A 514 29.87 0.13 30.43
C TYR A 514 31.01 -0.87 30.63
N ALA A 515 31.11 -1.41 31.85
CA ALA A 515 32.03 -2.48 32.19
C ALA A 515 31.25 -3.69 32.69
N TYR A 516 31.48 -4.83 32.08
CA TYR A 516 30.81 -6.08 32.40
C TYR A 516 31.85 -7.11 32.88
N PRO A 517 31.99 -7.37 34.21
CA PRO A 517 32.89 -8.40 34.72
C PRO A 517 32.40 -9.79 34.29
N ALA A 518 33.34 -10.69 34.00
CA ALA A 518 33.04 -12.09 33.84
C ALA A 518 32.63 -12.75 35.18
N GLU A 519 32.04 -13.95 35.09
CA GLU A 519 31.68 -14.71 36.31
C GLU A 519 32.91 -14.94 37.22
N GLY A 520 32.75 -14.71 38.51
CA GLY A 520 33.84 -14.80 39.49
C GLY A 520 34.85 -13.65 39.44
N HIS A 521 34.50 -12.56 38.73
CA HIS A 521 35.34 -11.35 38.68
C HIS A 521 34.51 -10.12 39.05
N VAL A 522 35.21 -9.10 39.51
CA VAL A 522 34.64 -7.80 39.89
C VAL A 522 35.29 -6.69 39.07
N PHE A 523 34.52 -5.66 38.80
CA PHE A 523 35.04 -4.45 38.17
C PHE A 523 35.82 -3.62 39.19
N GLU A 524 37.07 -3.32 38.88
CA GLU A 524 37.93 -2.54 39.73
C GLU A 524 37.76 -1.03 39.50
N GLY A 525 37.64 -0.62 38.23
CA GLY A 525 37.47 0.78 37.82
C GLY A 525 37.90 1.08 36.40
N TRP A 526 37.59 2.30 36.00
CA TRP A 526 38.06 2.94 34.77
C TRP A 526 39.36 3.69 35.03
N TYR A 527 40.33 3.48 34.15
CA TYR A 527 41.66 4.08 34.26
C TYR A 527 42.03 4.81 32.97
N ASP A 528 42.74 5.95 33.10
CA ASP A 528 43.32 6.67 31.97
C ASP A 528 44.68 6.08 31.52
N GLU A 529 45.27 6.68 30.46
CA GLU A 529 46.57 6.28 29.92
C GLU A 529 47.71 6.37 30.96
N SER A 530 47.61 7.23 31.96
CA SER A 530 48.59 7.35 33.03
C SER A 530 48.46 6.28 34.09
N GLY A 531 47.38 5.50 34.04
CA GLY A 531 47.01 4.56 35.09
C GLY A 531 46.27 5.18 36.25
N ALA A 532 45.83 6.43 36.14
CA ALA A 532 45.02 7.05 37.18
C ALA A 532 43.57 6.56 37.09
N LYS A 533 42.98 6.20 38.24
CA LYS A 533 41.60 5.78 38.35
C LYS A 533 40.67 6.97 38.18
N LEU A 534 39.73 6.89 37.22
CA LEU A 534 38.76 7.93 36.88
C LEU A 534 37.39 7.67 37.52
N SER A 535 36.95 6.42 37.52
CA SER A 535 35.65 6.03 38.10
C SER A 535 35.70 4.60 38.64
N GLY A 536 34.92 4.33 39.66
CA GLY A 536 34.63 2.99 40.19
C GLY A 536 33.25 2.46 39.78
N GLU A 537 32.47 3.25 39.05
CA GLU A 537 31.14 2.87 38.64
C GLU A 537 31.21 2.05 37.33
N ALA A 538 30.58 0.89 37.31
CA ALA A 538 30.57 0.01 36.13
C ALA A 538 29.83 0.63 34.94
N GLU A 539 28.81 1.43 35.19
CA GLU A 539 28.21 2.35 34.25
C GLU A 539 28.63 3.77 34.59
N TRP A 540 29.37 4.43 33.69
CA TRP A 540 29.92 5.75 33.93
C TRP A 540 29.52 6.71 32.83
N PHE A 541 28.93 7.85 33.22
CA PHE A 541 28.57 8.94 32.33
C PHE A 541 29.69 9.98 32.31
N ASP A 542 30.07 10.41 31.09
CA ASP A 542 31.00 11.49 30.88
C ASP A 542 30.31 12.67 30.18
N GLU A 543 30.11 13.75 30.94
CA GLU A 543 29.45 14.97 30.43
C GLU A 543 30.37 15.79 29.50
N TYR A 544 31.66 15.51 29.44
CA TYR A 544 32.63 16.38 28.78
C TYR A 544 33.46 15.77 27.66
N GLY A 545 33.24 14.54 27.29
CA GLY A 545 33.77 13.88 26.08
C GLY A 545 35.19 14.25 25.68
N ALA A 546 36.14 14.17 26.58
CA ALA A 546 37.55 14.37 26.23
C ALA A 546 38.07 13.14 25.48
N SER A 547 38.95 13.35 24.47
CA SER A 547 39.72 12.27 23.85
C SER A 547 40.35 11.43 24.94
N ARG A 548 40.07 10.10 24.90
CA ARG A 548 40.54 9.25 25.99
C ARG A 548 40.84 7.84 25.50
N VAL A 549 41.92 7.34 26.00
CA VAL A 549 42.15 5.91 26.13
C VAL A 549 41.68 5.53 27.51
N LEU A 550 40.68 4.70 27.59
CA LEU A 550 40.10 4.23 28.85
C LEU A 550 40.31 2.73 28.96
N THR A 551 40.76 2.29 30.13
CA THR A 551 40.94 0.87 30.45
C THR A 551 40.00 0.49 31.59
N ALA A 552 39.09 -0.43 31.33
CA ALA A 552 38.31 -1.11 32.36
C ALA A 552 39.15 -2.24 32.94
N ARG A 553 39.38 -2.24 34.25
CA ARG A 553 40.10 -3.31 34.95
C ARG A 553 39.16 -4.21 35.71
N PHE A 554 39.44 -5.50 35.60
CA PHE A 554 38.71 -6.55 36.27
C PHE A 554 39.67 -7.45 37.05
N GLN A 555 39.26 -7.84 38.23
CA GLN A 555 40.06 -8.72 39.09
C GLN A 555 39.20 -9.89 39.60
N PRO A 556 39.80 -11.03 39.97
CA PRO A 556 39.04 -12.10 40.61
C PRO A 556 38.33 -11.62 41.86
N GLU A 557 37.13 -12.09 42.09
CA GLU A 557 36.41 -11.85 43.33
C GLU A 557 37.20 -12.48 44.47
N GLN A 558 37.49 -11.69 45.51
CA GLN A 558 38.19 -12.20 46.70
C GLN A 558 37.18 -12.99 47.53
N GLU A 559 37.48 -14.27 47.84
CA GLU A 559 36.69 -15.13 48.73
C GLU A 559 36.47 -14.52 50.12
#